data_0b47bfb049c3ff73bcc3ed85523964bb
#
_entry.id   0b47bfb049c3ff73bcc3ed85523964bb
#
_cell.length_a   1.000
_cell.length_b   1.000
_cell.length_c   1.000
_cell.angle_alpha   90.00
_cell.angle_beta   90.00
_cell.angle_gamma   90.00
#
_symmetry.space_group_name_H-M   'P 1'
#
loop_
_entity.id
_entity.type
_entity.pdbx_description
1 polymer ?
#
loop_
_entity_poly.entity_id
_entity_poly.type
_entity_poly.pdbx_seq_one_letter_code
_entity_poly.pdbx_strand_id
1 'polypeptide(L)'
;MNELTIAIKGKTCWYCGRKLSNSDITIDHLYPQDLGGPYITNNLAPTCSECNGHKGNLTERQYRNWLAAPSKQKGEIKKRFLASNMRQKRKKGYYLPREWITTRKIDNILVNFIMSESYLGKRYKKTESFYQEFGHLPHPIIVDRNNYLLDGFIQLMFAKNNGITRIPTIVLDNVEVILNR
;
A
#
# COMPACT_ATOMS: atom_id res chain seq x y z
N MET A 1 -16.55 -1.45 -15.67
CA MET A 1 -16.16 -2.28 -14.52
C MET A 1 -14.75 -2.78 -14.81
N ASN A 2 -13.80 -2.55 -13.93
CA ASN A 2 -12.44 -3.06 -14.14
C ASN A 2 -12.37 -4.57 -13.86
N GLU A 3 -11.34 -5.24 -14.36
CA GLU A 3 -11.16 -6.70 -14.24
C GLU A 3 -11.17 -7.19 -12.79
N LEU A 4 -10.64 -6.41 -11.85
CA LEU A 4 -10.69 -6.72 -10.43
C LEU A 4 -12.12 -6.78 -9.90
N THR A 5 -12.99 -5.84 -10.31
CA THR A 5 -14.40 -5.84 -9.91
C THR A 5 -15.13 -7.08 -10.45
N ILE A 6 -14.76 -7.56 -11.64
CA ILE A 6 -15.33 -8.79 -12.21
C ILE A 6 -14.86 -10.02 -11.44
N ALA A 7 -13.58 -10.10 -11.10
CA ALA A 7 -12.98 -11.23 -10.38
C ALA A 7 -13.53 -11.42 -8.96
N ILE A 8 -14.10 -10.37 -8.34
CA ILE A 8 -14.65 -10.41 -6.98
C ILE A 8 -16.17 -10.55 -6.92
N LYS A 9 -16.87 -10.55 -8.06
CA LYS A 9 -18.33 -10.81 -8.10
C LYS A 9 -18.67 -12.16 -7.48
N GLY A 10 -19.71 -12.19 -6.65
CA GLY A 10 -20.16 -13.41 -5.96
C GLY A 10 -19.28 -13.84 -4.79
N LYS A 11 -18.28 -13.06 -4.42
CA LYS A 11 -17.42 -13.32 -3.25
C LYS A 11 -18.14 -13.00 -1.93
N THR A 12 -17.56 -13.48 -0.85
CA THR A 12 -17.97 -13.13 0.51
C THR A 12 -17.06 -12.02 1.07
N CYS A 13 -17.58 -11.26 2.01
CA CYS A 13 -16.79 -10.25 2.71
C CYS A 13 -15.63 -10.91 3.47
N TRP A 14 -14.41 -10.42 3.25
CA TRP A 14 -13.18 -10.92 3.87
C TRP A 14 -13.22 -10.94 5.41
N TYR A 15 -14.01 -10.05 6.01
CA TYR A 15 -14.08 -9.90 7.47
C TYR A 15 -15.28 -10.58 8.11
N CYS A 16 -16.49 -10.35 7.60
CA CYS A 16 -17.71 -10.89 8.23
C CYS A 16 -18.29 -12.12 7.52
N GLY A 17 -17.76 -12.53 6.38
CA GLY A 17 -18.18 -13.71 5.65
C GLY A 17 -19.53 -13.60 4.91
N ARG A 18 -20.27 -12.47 5.01
CA ARG A 18 -21.54 -12.30 4.28
C ARG A 18 -21.33 -12.27 2.78
N LYS A 19 -22.26 -12.80 2.02
CA LYS A 19 -22.27 -12.67 0.56
C LYS A 19 -22.36 -11.21 0.16
N LEU A 20 -21.56 -10.81 -0.83
CA LEU A 20 -21.50 -9.44 -1.35
C LEU A 20 -22.41 -9.31 -2.55
N SER A 21 -23.27 -8.29 -2.54
CA SER A 21 -24.04 -7.86 -3.71
C SER A 21 -23.21 -6.88 -4.56
N ASN A 22 -23.60 -6.67 -5.81
CA ASN A 22 -22.92 -5.71 -6.69
C ASN A 22 -22.96 -4.27 -6.16
N SER A 23 -23.94 -3.91 -5.34
CA SER A 23 -24.11 -2.58 -4.75
C SER A 23 -23.34 -2.39 -3.43
N ASP A 24 -22.94 -3.48 -2.77
CA ASP A 24 -22.31 -3.43 -1.45
C ASP A 24 -20.81 -3.84 -1.48
N ILE A 25 -20.36 -4.34 -2.63
CA ILE A 25 -18.98 -4.77 -2.76
C ILE A 25 -18.02 -3.59 -2.83
N THR A 26 -17.01 -3.60 -1.97
CA THR A 26 -15.87 -2.67 -1.97
C THR A 26 -14.57 -3.45 -1.97
N ILE A 27 -13.49 -2.80 -2.39
CA ILE A 27 -12.14 -3.34 -2.31
C ILE A 27 -11.43 -2.65 -1.15
N ASP A 28 -10.99 -3.44 -0.19
CA ASP A 28 -10.20 -2.94 0.94
C ASP A 28 -8.71 -3.23 0.73
N HIS A 29 -7.88 -2.32 1.20
CA HIS A 29 -6.45 -2.54 1.34
C HIS A 29 -6.16 -3.15 2.71
N LEU A 30 -5.74 -4.42 2.77
CA LEU A 30 -5.40 -5.12 4.02
C LEU A 30 -4.40 -4.30 4.86
N TYR A 31 -3.39 -3.74 4.20
CA TYR A 31 -2.55 -2.65 4.69
C TYR A 31 -3.00 -1.35 4.03
N PRO A 32 -3.50 -0.38 4.79
CA PRO A 32 -4.06 0.85 4.26
C PRO A 32 -3.09 1.64 3.38
N GLN A 33 -3.59 2.24 2.31
CA GLN A 33 -2.80 3.13 1.45
C GLN A 33 -2.17 4.28 2.24
N ASP A 34 -2.88 4.82 3.24
CA ASP A 34 -2.37 5.86 4.12
C ASP A 34 -1.12 5.44 4.90
N LEU A 35 -0.92 4.14 5.10
CA LEU A 35 0.26 3.56 5.75
C LEU A 35 1.31 3.03 4.75
N GLY A 36 1.13 3.31 3.46
CA GLY A 36 2.00 2.86 2.39
C GLY A 36 1.62 1.50 1.79
N GLY A 37 0.42 0.98 2.07
CA GLY A 37 -0.08 -0.26 1.48
C GLY A 37 -0.25 -0.13 -0.03
N PRO A 38 0.44 -0.97 -0.84
CA PRO A 38 0.38 -0.89 -2.28
C PRO A 38 -0.94 -1.41 -2.85
N TYR A 39 -1.30 -0.95 -4.05
CA TYR A 39 -2.45 -1.47 -4.81
C TYR A 39 -2.04 -2.72 -5.59
N ILE A 40 -1.94 -3.84 -4.90
CA ILE A 40 -1.55 -5.16 -5.44
C ILE A 40 -2.53 -6.23 -4.95
N THR A 41 -2.72 -7.30 -5.74
CA THR A 41 -3.68 -8.38 -5.41
C THR A 41 -3.51 -8.94 -4.01
N ASN A 42 -2.27 -9.16 -3.55
CA ASN A 42 -1.98 -9.68 -2.22
C ASN A 42 -2.33 -8.71 -1.07
N ASN A 43 -2.56 -7.42 -1.38
CA ASN A 43 -2.99 -6.41 -0.42
C ASN A 43 -4.46 -6.02 -0.58
N LEU A 44 -5.20 -6.63 -1.50
CA LEU A 44 -6.58 -6.28 -1.79
C LEU A 44 -7.54 -7.42 -1.43
N ALA A 45 -8.66 -7.07 -0.80
CA ALA A 45 -9.68 -8.04 -0.44
C ALA A 45 -11.09 -7.51 -0.72
N PRO A 46 -12.02 -8.39 -1.18
CA PRO A 46 -13.42 -8.03 -1.30
C PRO A 46 -14.04 -7.86 0.08
N THR A 47 -14.70 -6.73 0.31
CA THR A 47 -15.33 -6.42 1.60
C THR A 47 -16.69 -5.76 1.39
N CYS A 48 -17.55 -5.83 2.40
CA CYS A 48 -18.73 -4.98 2.41
C CYS A 48 -18.38 -3.55 2.82
N SER A 49 -19.18 -2.59 2.38
CA SER A 49 -19.04 -1.17 2.70
C SER A 49 -18.95 -0.91 4.20
N GLU A 50 -19.73 -1.62 5.00
CA GLU A 50 -19.71 -1.51 6.46
C GLU A 50 -18.37 -1.94 7.08
N CYS A 51 -17.87 -3.14 6.74
CA CYS A 51 -16.58 -3.61 7.25
C CYS A 51 -15.43 -2.72 6.80
N ASN A 52 -15.43 -2.30 5.52
CA ASN A 52 -14.43 -1.39 4.99
C ASN A 52 -14.44 -0.04 5.72
N GLY A 53 -15.62 0.56 5.91
CA GLY A 53 -15.77 1.80 6.67
C GLY A 53 -15.35 1.67 8.14
N HIS A 54 -15.74 0.57 8.81
CA HIS A 54 -15.31 0.31 10.19
C HIS A 54 -13.81 0.12 10.31
N LYS A 55 -13.17 -0.57 9.36
CA LYS A 55 -11.73 -0.76 9.35
C LYS A 55 -10.99 0.56 9.14
N GLY A 56 -11.34 1.30 8.08
CA GLY A 56 -10.62 2.54 7.73
C GLY A 56 -9.11 2.30 7.67
N ASN A 57 -8.32 3.13 8.36
CA ASN A 57 -6.85 3.06 8.36
C ASN A 57 -6.25 2.05 9.36
N LEU A 58 -7.02 1.07 9.83
CA LEU A 58 -6.48 -0.08 10.56
C LEU A 58 -5.87 -1.09 9.57
N THR A 59 -4.77 -1.76 9.96
CA THR A 59 -4.32 -2.95 9.24
C THR A 59 -5.32 -4.09 9.42
N GLU A 60 -5.29 -5.10 8.54
CA GLU A 60 -6.12 -6.29 8.68
C GLU A 60 -6.06 -6.88 10.09
N ARG A 61 -4.84 -7.13 10.59
CA ARG A 61 -4.62 -7.70 11.93
C ARG A 61 -5.23 -6.83 13.04
N GLN A 62 -5.06 -5.50 12.95
CA GLN A 62 -5.65 -4.58 13.93
C GLN A 62 -7.17 -4.60 13.88
N TYR A 63 -7.75 -4.68 12.68
CA TYR A 63 -9.20 -4.73 12.52
C TYR A 63 -9.78 -6.05 13.02
N ARG A 64 -9.13 -7.19 12.77
CA ARG A 64 -9.55 -8.48 13.35
C ARG A 64 -9.51 -8.46 14.89
N ASN A 65 -8.46 -7.88 15.46
CA ASN A 65 -8.37 -7.70 16.92
C ASN A 65 -9.49 -6.77 17.45
N TRP A 66 -9.83 -5.73 16.70
CA TRP A 66 -10.93 -4.84 17.04
C TRP A 66 -12.29 -5.53 16.94
N LEU A 67 -12.51 -6.38 15.94
CA LEU A 67 -13.75 -7.18 15.81
C LEU A 67 -13.93 -8.10 17.00
N ALA A 68 -12.89 -8.76 17.46
CA ALA A 68 -12.90 -9.68 18.59
C ALA A 68 -13.02 -9.00 19.96
N ALA A 69 -12.82 -7.68 20.03
CA ALA A 69 -12.84 -6.95 21.29
C ALA A 69 -14.27 -6.75 21.83
N PRO A 70 -14.44 -6.69 23.17
CA PRO A 70 -15.72 -6.33 23.80
C PRO A 70 -16.22 -4.97 23.33
N SER A 71 -17.52 -4.83 23.10
CA SER A 71 -18.12 -3.60 22.54
C SER A 71 -17.72 -2.33 23.30
N LYS A 72 -17.68 -2.40 24.63
CA LYS A 72 -17.29 -1.27 25.51
C LYS A 72 -15.84 -0.79 25.28
N GLN A 73 -14.96 -1.65 24.79
CA GLN A 73 -13.52 -1.36 24.60
C GLN A 73 -13.18 -0.98 23.15
N LYS A 74 -14.08 -1.22 22.19
CA LYS A 74 -13.80 -1.03 20.76
C LYS A 74 -13.32 0.39 20.42
N GLY A 75 -13.93 1.41 21.00
CA GLY A 75 -13.55 2.81 20.75
C GLY A 75 -12.11 3.11 21.16
N GLU A 76 -11.72 2.67 22.35
CA GLU A 76 -10.38 2.92 22.89
C GLU A 76 -9.31 2.12 22.14
N ILE A 77 -9.59 0.84 21.83
CA ILE A 77 -8.70 -0.02 21.05
C ILE A 77 -8.44 0.59 19.67
N LYS A 78 -9.48 1.08 18.98
CA LYS A 78 -9.32 1.73 17.67
C LYS A 78 -8.45 2.98 17.76
N LYS A 79 -8.68 3.85 18.75
CA LYS A 79 -7.85 5.05 18.99
C LYS A 79 -6.38 4.68 19.20
N ARG A 80 -6.08 3.68 20.04
CA ARG A 80 -4.71 3.21 20.28
C ARG A 80 -4.02 2.72 19.01
N PHE A 81 -4.69 1.92 18.19
CA PHE A 81 -4.14 1.44 16.93
C PHE A 81 -3.86 2.58 15.96
N LEU A 82 -4.81 3.50 15.77
CA LEU A 82 -4.62 4.65 14.89
C LEU A 82 -3.46 5.55 15.36
N ALA A 83 -3.35 5.81 16.66
CA ALA A 83 -2.23 6.57 17.22
C ALA A 83 -0.88 5.85 17.02
N SER A 84 -0.85 4.51 17.15
CA SER A 84 0.34 3.71 16.86
C SER A 84 0.73 3.80 15.38
N ASN A 85 -0.24 3.66 14.47
CA ASN A 85 -0.02 3.75 13.03
C ASN A 85 0.55 5.12 12.64
N MET A 86 -0.01 6.21 13.17
CA MET A 86 0.48 7.56 12.93
C MET A 86 1.91 7.76 13.42
N ARG A 87 2.28 7.22 14.59
CA ARG A 87 3.66 7.27 15.08
C ARG A 87 4.62 6.51 14.17
N GLN A 88 4.23 5.33 13.69
CA GLN A 88 5.04 4.54 12.74
C GLN A 88 5.20 5.28 11.41
N LYS A 89 4.11 5.85 10.88
CA LYS A 89 4.12 6.62 9.65
C LYS A 89 5.08 7.82 9.75
N ARG A 90 5.06 8.55 10.86
CA ARG A 90 5.97 9.68 11.10
C ARG A 90 7.44 9.24 11.16
N LYS A 91 7.72 8.05 11.68
CA LYS A 91 9.10 7.53 11.80
C LYS A 91 9.65 6.92 10.52
N LYS A 92 8.81 6.26 9.71
CA LYS A 92 9.25 5.39 8.61
C LYS A 92 8.61 5.72 7.26
N GLY A 93 7.60 6.59 7.20
CA GLY A 93 6.83 6.89 5.99
C GLY A 93 5.86 5.80 5.56
N TYR A 94 6.05 4.55 5.99
CA TYR A 94 5.18 3.42 5.69
C TYR A 94 5.12 2.43 6.85
N TYR A 95 4.07 1.61 6.85
CA TYR A 95 3.84 0.55 7.83
C TYR A 95 3.53 -0.76 7.08
N LEU A 96 4.56 -1.40 6.54
CA LEU A 96 4.47 -2.63 5.77
C LEU A 96 5.15 -3.80 6.50
N PRO A 97 4.74 -5.06 6.27
CA PRO A 97 5.45 -6.22 6.76
C PRO A 97 6.90 -6.20 6.27
N ARG A 98 7.84 -6.50 7.16
CA ARG A 98 9.27 -6.49 6.81
C ARG A 98 9.60 -7.55 5.76
N GLU A 99 8.92 -8.67 5.79
CA GLU A 99 9.04 -9.78 4.85
C GLU A 99 8.65 -9.41 3.41
N TRP A 100 7.89 -8.33 3.22
CA TRP A 100 7.54 -7.82 1.89
C TRP A 100 8.64 -6.96 1.28
N ILE A 101 9.57 -6.47 2.09
CA ILE A 101 10.56 -5.49 1.67
C ILE A 101 11.90 -6.17 1.52
N THR A 102 12.43 -6.15 0.32
CA THR A 102 13.82 -6.49 -0.01
C THR A 102 14.58 -5.24 -0.41
N THR A 103 15.81 -5.39 -0.85
CA THR A 103 16.63 -4.28 -1.36
C THR A 103 17.20 -4.66 -2.71
N ARG A 104 17.05 -3.80 -3.71
CA ARG A 104 17.60 -3.98 -5.06
C ARG A 104 18.64 -2.90 -5.38
N LYS A 105 19.65 -3.25 -6.22
CA LYS A 105 20.52 -2.26 -6.85
C LYS A 105 19.71 -1.45 -7.85
N ILE A 106 19.87 -0.14 -7.86
CA ILE A 106 19.14 0.76 -8.75
C ILE A 106 19.38 0.44 -10.22
N ASP A 107 20.62 0.11 -10.57
CA ASP A 107 21.02 -0.20 -11.95
C ASP A 107 20.32 -1.44 -12.53
N ASN A 108 19.81 -2.31 -11.65
CA ASN A 108 19.06 -3.49 -12.05
C ASN A 108 17.55 -3.23 -12.27
N ILE A 109 17.08 -1.99 -12.01
CA ILE A 109 15.67 -1.65 -12.17
C ILE A 109 15.41 -1.16 -13.58
N LEU A 110 14.55 -1.87 -14.30
CA LEU A 110 14.17 -1.58 -15.67
C LEU A 110 12.91 -0.69 -15.68
N VAL A 111 12.92 0.33 -16.52
CA VAL A 111 11.78 1.24 -16.68
C VAL A 111 11.36 1.22 -18.16
N ASN A 112 10.11 0.86 -18.41
CA ASN A 112 9.55 0.73 -19.75
C ASN A 112 8.61 1.87 -20.17
N PHE A 113 8.58 2.97 -19.43
CA PHE A 113 7.75 4.14 -19.72
C PHE A 113 8.51 5.44 -19.46
N ILE A 114 8.07 6.51 -20.12
CA ILE A 114 8.58 7.87 -19.95
C ILE A 114 7.49 8.72 -19.30
N MET A 115 7.80 9.40 -18.20
CA MET A 115 6.89 10.36 -17.57
C MET A 115 7.29 11.79 -17.94
N SER A 116 6.28 12.67 -18.12
CA SER A 116 6.52 14.08 -18.37
C SER A 116 7.07 14.78 -17.11
N GLU A 117 8.02 15.68 -17.30
CA GLU A 117 8.65 16.44 -16.18
C GLU A 117 7.65 17.26 -15.37
N SER A 118 6.58 17.77 -15.99
CA SER A 118 5.57 18.59 -15.31
C SER A 118 4.77 17.84 -14.23
N TYR A 119 4.63 16.53 -14.36
CA TYR A 119 3.95 15.68 -13.36
C TYR A 119 4.82 15.41 -12.13
N LEU A 120 6.13 15.58 -12.25
CA LEU A 120 7.12 15.13 -11.26
C LEU A 120 7.34 16.15 -10.13
N GLY A 121 7.20 17.45 -10.41
CA GLY A 121 7.72 18.51 -9.53
C GLY A 121 7.23 18.48 -8.08
N LYS A 122 5.91 18.41 -7.83
CA LYS A 122 5.35 18.42 -6.47
C LYS A 122 5.64 17.12 -5.70
N ARG A 123 5.55 15.98 -6.39
CA ARG A 123 5.80 14.67 -5.77
C ARG A 123 7.28 14.47 -5.48
N TYR A 124 8.15 14.93 -6.36
CA TYR A 124 9.60 14.89 -6.17
C TYR A 124 10.02 15.70 -4.94
N LYS A 125 9.58 16.96 -4.84
CA LYS A 125 9.84 17.83 -3.67
C LYS A 125 9.33 17.21 -2.36
N LYS A 126 8.18 16.55 -2.39
CA LYS A 126 7.64 15.85 -1.21
C LYS A 126 8.53 14.67 -0.80
N THR A 127 9.04 13.89 -1.76
CA THR A 127 9.98 12.80 -1.50
C THR A 127 11.31 13.33 -0.96
N GLU A 128 11.81 14.40 -1.54
CA GLU A 128 13.02 15.10 -1.09
C GLU A 128 12.91 15.60 0.36
N SER A 129 11.85 16.35 0.68
CA SER A 129 11.61 16.84 2.04
C SER A 129 11.50 15.70 3.06
N PHE A 130 10.82 14.61 2.67
CA PHE A 130 10.73 13.43 3.51
C PHE A 130 12.10 12.78 3.75
N TYR A 131 12.91 12.66 2.68
CA TYR A 131 14.25 12.08 2.80
C TYR A 131 15.19 12.94 3.65
N GLN A 132 15.11 14.27 3.51
CA GLN A 132 15.87 15.20 4.36
C GLN A 132 15.49 15.07 5.85
N GLU A 133 14.21 14.87 6.14
CA GLU A 133 13.72 14.74 7.52
C GLU A 133 14.04 13.38 8.15
N PHE A 134 13.89 12.28 7.37
CA PHE A 134 13.93 10.92 7.91
C PHE A 134 15.16 10.09 7.50
N GLY A 135 15.95 10.54 6.52
CA GLY A 135 17.14 9.84 6.02
C GLY A 135 16.83 8.58 5.19
N HIS A 136 15.58 8.37 4.80
CA HIS A 136 15.17 7.24 3.95
C HIS A 136 13.98 7.62 3.06
N LEU A 137 13.72 6.80 2.03
CA LEU A 137 12.60 7.02 1.13
C LEU A 137 11.24 6.76 1.80
N PRO A 138 10.18 7.53 1.43
CA PRO A 138 8.85 7.41 2.04
C PRO A 138 8.16 6.07 1.78
N HIS A 139 8.45 5.44 0.65
CA HIS A 139 7.87 4.16 0.23
C HIS A 139 8.90 3.31 -0.48
N PRO A 140 8.83 1.95 -0.40
CA PRO A 140 9.55 1.07 -1.30
C PRO A 140 9.04 1.24 -2.73
N ILE A 141 9.86 0.93 -3.71
CA ILE A 141 9.40 0.73 -5.09
C ILE A 141 8.78 -0.66 -5.25
N ILE A 142 7.96 -0.83 -6.28
CA ILE A 142 7.36 -2.12 -6.63
C ILE A 142 7.90 -2.54 -8.00
N VAL A 143 8.42 -3.75 -8.08
CA VAL A 143 8.92 -4.35 -9.33
C VAL A 143 8.32 -5.74 -9.53
N ASP A 144 8.31 -6.21 -10.77
CA ASP A 144 8.05 -7.61 -11.09
C ASP A 144 9.31 -8.50 -10.87
N ARG A 145 9.20 -9.81 -11.16
CA ARG A 145 10.31 -10.77 -11.05
C ARG A 145 11.50 -10.42 -11.94
N ASN A 146 11.27 -9.75 -13.06
CA ASN A 146 12.28 -9.34 -14.03
C ASN A 146 12.87 -7.98 -13.72
N ASN A 147 12.54 -7.39 -12.55
CA ASN A 147 12.91 -6.05 -12.10
C ASN A 147 12.32 -4.91 -12.93
N TYR A 148 11.25 -5.11 -13.71
CA TYR A 148 10.53 -4.00 -14.30
C TYR A 148 9.76 -3.22 -13.24
N LEU A 149 9.93 -1.91 -13.25
CA LEU A 149 9.26 -1.00 -12.31
C LEU A 149 7.76 -0.97 -12.58
N LEU A 150 6.97 -1.28 -11.55
CA LEU A 150 5.51 -1.24 -11.57
C LEU A 150 4.97 0.00 -10.86
N ASP A 151 5.61 0.42 -9.75
CA ASP A 151 5.27 1.65 -9.01
C ASP A 151 6.51 2.18 -8.28
N GLY A 152 6.47 3.47 -7.90
CA GLY A 152 7.56 4.13 -7.18
C GLY A 152 8.56 4.85 -8.08
N PHE A 153 8.14 5.32 -9.26
CA PHE A 153 8.99 6.03 -10.21
C PHE A 153 9.67 7.27 -9.59
N ILE A 154 8.95 8.04 -8.79
CA ILE A 154 9.51 9.24 -8.12
C ILE A 154 10.62 8.86 -7.16
N GLN A 155 10.44 7.79 -6.38
CA GLN A 155 11.44 7.26 -5.45
C GLN A 155 12.68 6.78 -6.19
N LEU A 156 12.49 6.09 -7.31
CA LEU A 156 13.61 5.63 -8.16
C LEU A 156 14.38 6.81 -8.77
N MET A 157 13.67 7.80 -9.32
CA MET A 157 14.29 9.03 -9.84
C MET A 157 15.07 9.78 -8.76
N PHE A 158 14.42 10.01 -7.61
CA PHE A 158 15.08 10.68 -6.49
C PHE A 158 16.37 9.94 -6.09
N ALA A 159 16.29 8.62 -5.97
CA ALA A 159 17.42 7.79 -5.61
C ALA A 159 18.56 7.89 -6.65
N LYS A 160 18.24 7.83 -7.95
CA LYS A 160 19.24 8.01 -9.03
C LYS A 160 19.93 9.38 -8.96
N ASN A 161 19.16 10.44 -8.79
CA ASN A 161 19.67 11.82 -8.75
C ASN A 161 20.51 12.13 -7.50
N ASN A 162 20.34 11.35 -6.44
CA ASN A 162 21.05 11.55 -5.17
C ASN A 162 22.10 10.48 -4.87
N GLY A 163 22.52 9.69 -5.86
CA GLY A 163 23.59 8.70 -5.72
C GLY A 163 23.27 7.54 -4.78
N ILE A 164 21.98 7.29 -4.50
CA ILE A 164 21.55 6.13 -3.72
C ILE A 164 21.69 4.90 -4.60
N THR A 165 22.53 3.96 -4.22
CA THR A 165 22.83 2.78 -5.04
C THR A 165 21.88 1.59 -4.80
N ARG A 166 21.19 1.58 -3.68
CA ARG A 166 20.24 0.50 -3.30
C ARG A 166 18.95 1.08 -2.79
N ILE A 167 17.83 0.48 -3.19
CA ILE A 167 16.49 0.99 -2.90
C ILE A 167 15.61 -0.11 -2.26
N PRO A 168 14.80 0.22 -1.22
CA PRO A 168 13.80 -0.69 -0.69
C PRO A 168 12.80 -1.06 -1.77
N THR A 169 12.51 -2.35 -1.92
CA THR A 169 11.76 -2.90 -3.05
C THR A 169 10.78 -3.98 -2.59
N ILE A 170 9.58 -3.97 -3.13
CA ILE A 170 8.62 -5.08 -3.09
C ILE A 170 8.69 -5.78 -4.44
N VAL A 171 8.91 -7.09 -4.42
CA VAL A 171 8.89 -7.92 -5.64
C VAL A 171 7.56 -8.64 -5.73
N LEU A 172 6.87 -8.50 -6.86
CA LEU A 172 5.63 -9.23 -7.13
C LEU A 172 5.93 -10.49 -7.93
N ASP A 173 5.61 -11.64 -7.34
CA ASP A 173 5.86 -12.93 -7.96
C ASP A 173 4.84 -13.30 -9.04
N ASN A 174 3.60 -12.89 -8.93
CA ASN A 174 2.56 -13.04 -9.94
C ASN A 174 1.95 -11.67 -10.20
N VAL A 175 2.27 -11.10 -11.35
CA VAL A 175 1.75 -9.81 -11.77
C VAL A 175 0.46 -10.02 -12.55
N GLU A 176 -0.65 -10.18 -11.86
CA GLU A 176 -1.89 -9.58 -12.33
C GLU A 176 -1.93 -8.14 -11.83
N VAL A 177 -1.08 -7.31 -12.40
CA VAL A 177 -1.14 -5.86 -12.18
C VAL A 177 -2.33 -5.35 -12.94
N ILE A 178 -3.32 -4.90 -12.22
CA ILE A 178 -4.42 -4.13 -12.79
C ILE A 178 -3.85 -2.75 -13.11
N LEU A 179 -3.24 -2.66 -14.29
CA LEU A 179 -2.88 -1.40 -14.92
C LEU A 179 -4.15 -0.79 -15.53
N ASN A 180 -4.98 -0.15 -14.70
CA ASN A 180 -5.98 0.79 -15.19
C ASN A 180 -6.14 1.91 -14.15
N ARG A 181 -5.36 2.92 -14.35
CA ARG A 181 -5.65 4.29 -13.90
C ARG A 181 -6.14 5.11 -15.07
#